data_842c1c0f01caca952ccf788ac540f939
#
_entry.id   842c1c0f01caca952ccf788ac540f939
#
_cell.length_a   1.000
_cell.length_b   1.000
_cell.length_c   1.000
_cell.angle_alpha   90.00
_cell.angle_beta   90.00
_cell.angle_gamma   90.00
#
_symmetry.space_group_name_H-M   'P 1'
#
loop_
_entity.id
_entity.type
_entity.pdbx_description
1 polymer ?
#
loop_
_entity_poly.entity_id
_entity_poly.type
_entity_poly.pdbx_seq_one_letter_code
_entity_poly.pdbx_strand_id
1 'polypeptide(L)'
;MGFKMKGIRFETGEKFHICKSNIDGQGAIASQNIKKGELIGTAVKNESDVRAEKGVQRDTRTRLGQILNHQDSENAIQKSENNILNVYAKKDIREGEEITINYENAPDYVSKQGVKNYKK
;
A
#
# COMPACT_ATOMS: atom_id res chain seq x y z
N MET A 1 -19.28 18.17 6.17
CA MET A 1 -19.03 17.66 6.11
C MET A 1 -18.87 17.02 5.52
N GLY A 2 -18.51 16.99 5.15
CA GLY A 2 -18.22 16.40 4.82
C GLY A 2 -18.23 15.72 4.23
N PHE A 3 -18.41 15.60 4.17
CA PHE A 3 -18.43 14.64 3.85
C PHE A 3 -18.54 14.33 2.93
N LYS A 4 -18.55 14.75 2.61
CA LYS A 4 -18.57 14.44 1.94
C LYS A 4 -18.43 13.82 1.08
N MET A 5 -18.32 13.79 0.51
CA MET A 5 -18.01 13.15 -0.16
C MET A 5 -17.70 12.06 0.08
N LYS A 6 -18.00 11.74 0.69
CA LYS A 6 -17.64 10.75 1.27
C LYS A 6 -17.75 9.52 0.61
N GLY A 7 -18.76 9.09 0.08
CA GLY A 7 -18.93 7.80 -0.49
C GLY A 7 -17.98 7.50 -1.57
N ILE A 8 -17.62 8.47 -2.31
CA ILE A 8 -16.77 8.17 -3.39
C ILE A 8 -15.38 7.89 -2.98
N ARG A 9 -15.14 7.85 -1.73
CA ARG A 9 -13.83 7.59 -1.27
C ARG A 9 -13.63 6.22 -0.78
N PHE A 10 -14.37 5.29 -1.22
CA PHE A 10 -14.19 3.94 -0.83
C PHE A 10 -12.84 3.43 -1.04
N GLU A 11 -12.21 3.79 -2.12
CA GLU A 11 -10.91 3.24 -2.42
C GLU A 11 -9.81 4.05 -1.83
N THR A 12 -10.13 5.00 -1.01
CA THR A 12 -9.13 5.78 -0.33
C THR A 12 -9.20 5.42 1.11
N GLY A 13 -8.12 5.53 1.81
CA GLY A 13 -8.11 5.37 3.23
C GLY A 13 -8.27 6.72 3.85
N GLU A 14 -8.18 6.76 5.14
CA GLU A 14 -8.22 8.02 5.81
C GLU A 14 -6.99 8.85 5.52
N LYS A 15 -5.89 8.19 5.20
CA LYS A 15 -4.62 8.85 5.09
C LYS A 15 -4.05 8.92 3.69
N PHE A 16 -4.73 8.32 2.74
CA PHE A 16 -4.24 8.34 1.37
C PHE A 16 -5.39 8.29 0.38
N HIS A 17 -5.10 8.67 -0.84
CA HIS A 17 -6.05 8.48 -1.93
C HIS A 17 -5.26 7.91 -3.11
N ILE A 18 -5.98 7.37 -4.07
CA ILE A 18 -5.39 6.73 -5.22
C ILE A 18 -5.45 7.69 -6.39
N CYS A 19 -4.32 7.93 -7.01
CA CYS A 19 -4.32 8.75 -8.20
C CYS A 19 -3.08 8.43 -9.02
N LYS A 20 -2.91 9.16 -10.10
CA LYS A 20 -1.82 8.90 -11.00
C LYS A 20 -0.49 9.06 -10.27
N SER A 21 0.40 8.12 -10.50
CA SER A 21 1.71 8.10 -9.86
C SER A 21 2.77 8.70 -10.76
N ASN A 22 3.77 9.30 -10.18
CA ASN A 22 4.92 9.76 -10.95
C ASN A 22 5.89 8.62 -11.19
N ILE A 23 5.66 7.47 -10.57
CA ILE A 23 6.53 6.32 -10.72
C ILE A 23 5.98 5.37 -11.76
N ASP A 24 4.75 4.91 -11.55
CA ASP A 24 4.17 3.95 -12.47
C ASP A 24 2.66 3.89 -12.22
N GLY A 25 1.89 3.98 -13.29
CA GLY A 25 0.45 3.84 -13.24
C GLY A 25 -0.20 4.66 -12.15
N GLN A 26 -0.90 3.98 -11.27
CA GLN A 26 -1.54 4.62 -10.13
C GLN A 26 -0.73 4.39 -8.89
N GLY A 27 -0.90 5.24 -7.91
CA GLY A 27 -0.20 5.11 -6.66
C GLY A 27 -1.04 5.62 -5.51
N ALA A 28 -0.54 5.40 -4.31
CA ALA A 28 -1.18 5.88 -3.10
C ALA A 28 -0.51 7.19 -2.71
N ILE A 29 -1.29 8.24 -2.66
CA ILE A 29 -0.77 9.58 -2.38
C ILE A 29 -1.29 10.01 -1.00
N ALA A 30 -0.40 10.48 -0.15
CA ALA A 30 -0.80 10.86 1.19
C ALA A 30 -1.80 12.01 1.12
N SER A 31 -2.92 11.85 1.79
CA SER A 31 -3.95 12.88 1.80
C SER A 31 -3.81 13.79 3.02
N GLN A 32 -2.83 13.52 3.84
CA GLN A 32 -2.53 14.33 5.01
C GLN A 32 -1.10 14.02 5.40
N ASN A 33 -0.56 14.79 6.33
CA ASN A 33 0.77 14.48 6.84
C ASN A 33 0.67 13.23 7.71
N ILE A 34 1.61 12.32 7.55
CA ILE A 34 1.63 11.06 8.29
C ILE A 34 2.95 11.01 9.03
N LYS A 35 2.91 10.70 10.29
CA LYS A 35 4.13 10.67 11.08
C LYS A 35 4.79 9.31 11.07
N LYS A 36 6.09 9.32 11.20
CA LYS A 36 6.84 8.09 11.29
C LYS A 36 6.22 7.16 12.31
N GLY A 37 6.03 5.91 11.94
CA GLY A 37 5.46 4.91 12.83
C GLY A 37 3.95 4.79 12.77
N GLU A 38 3.31 5.70 12.10
CA GLU A 38 1.85 5.70 12.03
C GLU A 38 1.35 4.63 11.07
N LEU A 39 0.25 3.98 11.41
CA LEU A 39 -0.36 2.99 10.54
C LEU A 39 -1.02 3.71 9.38
N ILE A 40 -0.66 3.32 8.17
CA ILE A 40 -1.25 3.93 6.98
C ILE A 40 -2.49 3.14 6.54
N GLY A 41 -2.39 1.84 6.59
CA GLY A 41 -3.51 0.99 6.20
C GLY A 41 -3.10 -0.44 6.11
N THR A 42 -4.02 -1.29 5.68
CA THR A 42 -3.78 -2.71 5.53
C THR A 42 -3.63 -3.04 4.05
N ALA A 43 -2.59 -3.78 3.72
CA ALA A 43 -2.33 -4.18 2.34
C ALA A 43 -2.91 -5.55 2.02
N VAL A 44 -2.85 -6.47 2.96
CA VAL A 44 -3.36 -7.82 2.76
C VAL A 44 -4.14 -8.22 4.00
N LYS A 45 -5.38 -8.64 3.81
CA LYS A 45 -6.24 -8.99 4.92
C LYS A 45 -6.07 -10.40 5.42
N ASN A 46 -5.52 -11.26 4.61
CA ASN A 46 -5.31 -12.65 5.00
C ASN A 46 -4.10 -13.20 4.26
N GLU A 47 -2.96 -13.18 4.94
CA GLU A 47 -1.71 -13.62 4.30
C GLU A 47 -1.71 -15.09 3.95
N SER A 48 -2.43 -15.90 4.73
CA SER A 48 -2.47 -17.32 4.45
C SER A 48 -3.09 -17.60 3.08
N ASP A 49 -4.14 -16.88 2.75
CA ASP A 49 -4.79 -17.05 1.47
C ASP A 49 -3.88 -16.65 0.34
N VAL A 50 -3.16 -15.56 0.51
CA VAL A 50 -2.27 -15.08 -0.53
C VAL A 50 -1.13 -16.07 -0.75
N ARG A 51 -0.58 -16.59 0.33
CA ARG A 51 0.52 -17.52 0.22
C ARG A 51 0.12 -18.83 -0.42
N ALA A 52 -1.13 -19.24 -0.21
CA ALA A 52 -1.59 -20.49 -0.78
C ALA A 52 -1.71 -20.42 -2.29
N GLU A 53 -2.03 -19.24 -2.77
CA GLU A 53 -2.15 -19.06 -4.21
C GLU A 53 -3.04 -20.06 -4.86
N LYS A 54 -4.12 -20.35 -4.21
CA LYS A 54 -4.99 -21.36 -4.72
C LYS A 54 -6.20 -20.81 -5.34
N GLY A 55 -6.29 -19.84 -5.88
CA GLY A 55 -7.49 -19.42 -6.52
C GLY A 55 -7.65 -17.94 -6.34
N VAL A 56 -8.84 -17.50 -6.20
CA VAL A 56 -9.13 -16.10 -6.18
C VAL A 56 -8.71 -15.46 -4.89
N GLN A 57 -7.89 -14.47 -4.98
CA GLN A 57 -7.41 -13.80 -3.79
C GLN A 57 -7.65 -12.32 -3.83
N ARG A 58 -8.43 -11.88 -4.76
CA ARG A 58 -8.61 -10.45 -4.93
C ARG A 58 -9.26 -9.80 -3.73
N ASP A 59 -10.05 -10.55 -3.00
CA ASP A 59 -10.68 -9.98 -1.83
C ASP A 59 -9.75 -9.90 -0.65
N THR A 60 -8.62 -10.55 -0.75
CA THR A 60 -7.64 -10.59 0.32
C THR A 60 -6.71 -9.39 0.26
N ARG A 61 -6.42 -8.94 -0.95
CA ARG A 61 -5.55 -7.79 -1.13
C ARG A 61 -6.39 -6.55 -1.23
N THR A 62 -6.01 -5.53 -0.49
CA THR A 62 -6.72 -4.26 -0.54
C THR A 62 -6.25 -3.46 -1.73
N ARG A 63 -6.92 -2.37 -2.01
CA ARG A 63 -6.46 -1.48 -3.06
C ARG A 63 -5.07 -0.96 -2.72
N LEU A 64 -4.86 -0.62 -1.46
CA LEU A 64 -3.54 -0.16 -1.05
C LEU A 64 -2.49 -1.20 -1.39
N GLY A 65 -2.77 -2.46 -1.08
CA GLY A 65 -1.82 -3.53 -1.34
C GLY A 65 -1.57 -3.74 -2.81
N GLN A 66 -2.49 -3.34 -3.66
CA GLN A 66 -2.35 -3.55 -5.09
C GLN A 66 -1.63 -2.41 -5.80
N ILE A 67 -1.59 -1.24 -5.20
CA ILE A 67 -1.08 -0.08 -5.92
C ILE A 67 0.20 0.52 -5.38
N LEU A 68 0.73 0.01 -4.27
CA LEU A 68 1.96 0.56 -3.73
C LEU A 68 3.11 0.35 -4.71
N ASN A 69 3.77 1.42 -5.07
CA ASN A 69 4.90 1.35 -5.98
C ASN A 69 6.20 1.16 -5.25
N HIS A 70 7.19 0.68 -5.96
CA HIS A 70 8.51 0.45 -5.41
C HIS A 70 9.38 1.70 -5.52
N GLN A 71 10.15 1.95 -4.49
CA GLN A 71 11.15 2.99 -4.54
C GLN A 71 12.26 2.59 -3.57
N ASP A 72 13.50 2.75 -4.01
CA ASP A 72 14.62 2.37 -3.15
C ASP A 72 14.69 3.21 -1.89
N SER A 73 14.27 4.44 -1.99
CA SER A 73 14.22 5.31 -0.83
C SER A 73 12.80 5.37 -0.31
N GLU A 74 12.25 4.20 -0.05
CA GLU A 74 10.86 4.09 0.36
C GLU A 74 10.54 4.87 1.63
N ASN A 75 9.28 5.26 1.76
CA ASN A 75 8.85 5.97 2.96
C ASN A 75 7.87 5.16 3.81
N ALA A 76 7.59 3.93 3.41
CA ALA A 76 6.69 3.07 4.16
C ALA A 76 7.23 1.66 4.21
N ILE A 77 6.82 0.90 5.22
CA ILE A 77 7.22 -0.49 5.36
C ILE A 77 5.99 -1.32 5.60
N GLN A 78 6.09 -2.59 5.27
CA GLN A 78 4.99 -3.52 5.47
C GLN A 78 5.38 -4.49 6.57
N LYS A 79 4.46 -4.75 7.49
CA LYS A 79 4.70 -5.66 8.59
C LYS A 79 3.60 -6.69 8.68
N SER A 80 3.99 -7.95 8.83
CA SER A 80 3.03 -9.04 9.00
C SER A 80 2.65 -9.12 10.47
N GLU A 81 1.36 -8.99 10.73
CA GLU A 81 0.84 -9.02 12.10
C GLU A 81 -0.42 -9.84 12.13
N ASN A 82 -0.39 -10.99 12.78
CA ASN A 82 -1.58 -11.83 12.89
C ASN A 82 -2.23 -12.14 11.55
N ASN A 83 -1.42 -12.54 10.60
CA ASN A 83 -1.89 -12.95 9.28
C ASN A 83 -2.42 -11.77 8.45
N ILE A 84 -2.09 -10.57 8.88
CA ILE A 84 -2.47 -9.35 8.19
C ILE A 84 -1.19 -8.60 7.83
N LEU A 85 -1.13 -8.07 6.63
CA LEU A 85 0.01 -7.27 6.23
C LEU A 85 -0.37 -5.81 6.32
N ASN A 86 0.20 -5.12 7.27
CA ASN A 86 -0.07 -3.70 7.49
C ASN A 86 1.06 -2.83 6.97
N VAL A 87 0.71 -1.61 6.61
CA VAL A 87 1.66 -0.64 6.06
C VAL A 87 1.81 0.50 7.05
N TYR A 88 3.04 0.77 7.43
CA TYR A 88 3.35 1.83 8.39
C TYR A 88 4.29 2.83 7.75
N ALA A 89 4.23 4.06 8.20
CA ALA A 89 5.16 5.08 7.73
C ALA A 89 6.54 4.78 8.29
N LYS A 90 7.53 4.74 7.43
CA LYS A 90 8.91 4.49 7.83
C LYS A 90 9.54 5.79 8.30
N LYS A 91 9.03 6.89 7.80
CA LYS A 91 9.48 8.22 8.15
C LYS A 91 8.29 9.15 7.96
N ASP A 92 8.45 10.40 8.31
CA ASP A 92 7.36 11.35 8.12
C ASP A 92 7.06 11.48 6.63
N ILE A 93 5.79 11.45 6.30
CA ILE A 93 5.32 11.58 4.93
C ILE A 93 4.43 12.80 4.86
N ARG A 94 4.67 13.65 3.90
CA ARG A 94 3.88 14.86 3.77
C ARG A 94 2.69 14.66 2.87
N GLU A 95 1.67 15.42 3.12
CA GLU A 95 0.51 15.43 2.25
C GLU A 95 0.98 15.65 0.82
N GLY A 96 0.46 14.87 -0.10
CA GLY A 96 0.83 14.97 -1.50
C GLY A 96 1.96 14.06 -1.94
N GLU A 97 2.71 13.51 -0.99
CA GLU A 97 3.79 12.60 -1.34
C GLU A 97 3.25 11.23 -1.64
N GLU A 98 3.89 10.54 -2.56
CA GLU A 98 3.48 9.17 -2.86
C GLU A 98 4.02 8.24 -1.79
N ILE A 99 3.19 7.32 -1.34
CA ILE A 99 3.57 6.32 -0.36
C ILE A 99 4.17 5.16 -1.11
N THR A 100 5.41 4.80 -0.77
CA THR A 100 6.16 3.78 -1.52
C THR A 100 6.77 2.78 -0.55
N ILE A 101 7.00 1.58 -1.06
CA ILE A 101 7.66 0.53 -0.30
C ILE A 101 8.83 0.04 -1.11
N ASN A 102 9.68 -0.73 -0.47
CA ASN A 102 10.79 -1.37 -1.17
C ASN A 102 10.45 -2.84 -1.29
N TYR A 103 10.25 -3.31 -2.50
CA TYR A 103 9.82 -4.69 -2.73
C TYR A 103 10.84 -5.69 -2.18
N GLU A 104 12.08 -5.29 -2.05
CA GLU A 104 13.09 -6.19 -1.51
C GLU A 104 12.91 -6.43 -0.03
N ASN A 105 12.24 -5.53 0.65
CA ASN A 105 11.98 -5.65 2.07
C ASN A 105 10.57 -6.10 2.37
N ALA A 106 9.82 -6.44 1.34
CA ALA A 106 8.45 -6.89 1.49
C ALA A 106 8.40 -8.40 1.48
N PRO A 107 7.31 -9.00 1.92
CA PRO A 107 7.19 -10.46 1.82
C PRO A 107 7.33 -10.92 0.38
N ASP A 108 7.84 -12.12 0.21
CA ASP A 108 8.07 -12.68 -1.12
C ASP A 108 6.88 -12.56 -2.04
N TYR A 109 5.71 -12.83 -1.52
CA TYR A 109 4.54 -12.81 -2.38
C TYR A 109 4.24 -11.41 -2.91
N VAL A 110 4.69 -10.39 -2.23
CA VAL A 110 4.48 -9.02 -2.71
C VAL A 110 5.38 -8.77 -3.91
N SER A 111 6.65 -9.07 -3.78
CA SER A 111 7.58 -8.79 -4.85
C SER A 111 7.35 -9.68 -6.07
N LYS A 112 6.66 -10.80 -5.87
CA LYS A 112 6.40 -11.70 -6.99
C LYS A 112 5.13 -11.41 -7.74
N GLN A 113 4.41 -10.41 -7.33
CA GLN A 113 3.12 -10.13 -7.90
C GLN A 113 3.16 -9.33 -9.16
N GLY A 114 3.78 -9.83 -10.14
CA GLY A 114 3.69 -9.16 -11.40
C GLY A 114 4.51 -7.92 -11.54
N VAL A 115 5.40 -7.71 -10.61
CA VAL A 115 6.28 -6.56 -10.72
C VAL A 115 7.63 -7.05 -11.07
N LYS A 116 7.68 -7.78 -12.13
CA LYS A 116 8.88 -8.46 -12.50
C LYS A 116 10.02 -7.56 -12.84
N ASN A 117 9.71 -6.42 -13.32
CA ASN A 117 10.75 -5.54 -13.84
C ASN A 117 11.01 -4.33 -12.98
N TYR A 118 10.60 -4.40 -11.74
CA TYR A 118 10.73 -3.22 -10.91
C TYR A 118 12.18 -2.80 -10.70
N LYS A 119 13.09 -3.72 -10.92
CA LYS A 119 14.48 -3.39 -10.76
C LYS A 119 15.15 -2.87 -11.99
N LYS A 120 14.44 -2.76 -13.02
CA LYS A 120 15.04 -2.25 -14.22
C LYS A 120 15.38 -0.79 -14.13
#